data_27a37f43ffa400bb9a75db70710c9c3c
#
_entry.id   27a37f43ffa400bb9a75db70710c9c3c
#
_cell.length_a   1.000
_cell.length_b   1.000
_cell.length_c   1.000
_cell.angle_alpha   90.00
_cell.angle_beta   90.00
_cell.angle_gamma   90.00
#
_symmetry.space_group_name_H-M   'P 1'
#
loop_
_entity.id
_entity.type
_entity.pdbx_description
1 polymer ?
#
loop_
_entity_poly.entity_id
_entity_poly.type
_entity_poly.pdbx_seq_one_letter_code
_entity_poly.pdbx_strand_id
1 'polypeptide(L)'
;MNKKDIEMELSEKLEANYISFMKEWVKLEPLQFIEKAEEIAATKLVFEELKNGGYNTEHLEYLLRFKNPLEVVRDKWHAETGPDVVHDEDMSHALWSIADVQDAEQFYELDEAYLSPEQGVRMC
;
A
#
# COMPACT_ATOMS: atom_id res chain seq x y z
N MET A 1 -15.22 -4.73 -11.84
CA MET A 1 -14.91 -5.52 -10.64
C MET A 1 -15.78 -5.04 -9.48
N ASN A 2 -16.41 -5.94 -8.76
CA ASN A 2 -17.25 -5.52 -7.65
C ASN A 2 -16.43 -5.35 -6.37
N LYS A 3 -17.06 -4.78 -5.34
CA LYS A 3 -16.39 -4.47 -4.08
C LYS A 3 -15.69 -5.68 -3.46
N LYS A 4 -16.38 -6.82 -3.44
CA LYS A 4 -15.84 -8.04 -2.85
C LYS A 4 -14.59 -8.52 -3.59
N ASP A 5 -14.63 -8.45 -4.91
CA ASP A 5 -13.48 -8.86 -5.72
C ASP A 5 -12.29 -7.94 -5.52
N ILE A 6 -12.56 -6.63 -5.44
CA ILE A 6 -11.52 -5.64 -5.20
C ILE A 6 -10.85 -5.90 -3.86
N GLU A 7 -11.65 -6.11 -2.82
CA GLU A 7 -11.11 -6.36 -1.49
C GLU A 7 -10.31 -7.65 -1.44
N MET A 8 -10.78 -8.69 -2.12
CA MET A 8 -10.09 -9.97 -2.15
C MET A 8 -8.75 -9.87 -2.88
N GLU A 9 -8.74 -9.27 -4.06
CA GLU A 9 -7.51 -9.13 -4.83
C GLU A 9 -6.50 -8.24 -4.13
N LEU A 10 -6.98 -7.16 -3.53
CA LEU A 10 -6.09 -6.28 -2.78
C LEU A 10 -5.52 -7.01 -1.56
N SER A 11 -6.34 -7.76 -0.85
CA SER A 11 -5.89 -8.53 0.32
C SER A 11 -4.79 -9.50 -0.07
N GLU A 12 -4.95 -10.21 -1.19
CA GLU A 12 -3.94 -11.14 -1.67
C GLU A 12 -2.64 -10.42 -2.03
N LYS A 13 -2.76 -9.27 -2.68
CA LYS A 13 -1.60 -8.48 -3.05
C LYS A 13 -0.88 -7.94 -1.82
N LEU A 14 -1.62 -7.46 -0.84
CA LEU A 14 -1.04 -6.97 0.41
C LEU A 14 -0.30 -8.07 1.16
N GLU A 15 -0.87 -9.29 1.18
CA GLU A 15 -0.20 -10.42 1.82
C GLU A 15 1.11 -10.76 1.12
N ALA A 16 1.12 -10.75 -0.20
CA ALA A 16 2.34 -11.00 -0.96
C ALA A 16 3.38 -9.93 -0.69
N ASN A 17 2.96 -8.66 -0.63
CA ASN A 17 3.86 -7.56 -0.29
C ASN A 17 4.45 -7.74 1.11
N TYR A 18 3.61 -8.09 2.08
CA TYR A 18 4.04 -8.25 3.46
C TYR A 18 5.04 -9.39 3.60
N ILE A 19 4.79 -10.51 2.94
CA ILE A 19 5.70 -11.65 2.94
C ILE A 19 7.05 -11.25 2.34
N SER A 20 7.02 -10.47 1.26
CA SER A 20 8.24 -9.98 0.62
C SER A 20 9.06 -9.11 1.60
N PHE A 21 8.39 -8.21 2.33
CA PHE A 21 9.05 -7.40 3.34
C PHE A 21 9.65 -8.28 4.44
N MET A 22 8.90 -9.27 4.91
CA MET A 22 9.40 -10.14 5.97
C MET A 22 10.66 -10.90 5.54
N LYS A 23 10.71 -11.34 4.30
CA LYS A 23 11.88 -12.02 3.77
C LYS A 23 13.12 -11.12 3.79
N GLU A 24 12.92 -9.83 3.56
CA GLU A 24 14.02 -8.87 3.63
C GLU A 24 14.41 -8.59 5.08
N TRP A 25 13.42 -8.44 5.95
CA TRP A 25 13.69 -8.10 7.34
C TRP A 25 14.46 -9.19 8.09
N VAL A 26 14.18 -10.47 7.80
CA VAL A 26 14.89 -11.55 8.49
C VAL A 26 16.36 -11.62 8.13
N LYS A 27 16.77 -10.93 7.06
CA LYS A 27 18.17 -10.90 6.64
C LYS A 27 18.93 -9.74 7.30
N LEU A 28 18.25 -8.85 8.01
CA LEU A 28 18.88 -7.68 8.62
C LEU A 28 19.74 -8.06 9.80
N GLU A 29 20.85 -7.36 9.95
CA GLU A 29 21.67 -7.45 11.14
C GLU A 29 20.95 -6.76 12.30
N PRO A 30 21.27 -7.09 13.57
CA PRO A 30 20.56 -6.50 14.70
C PRO A 30 20.50 -4.98 14.71
N LEU A 31 21.60 -4.31 14.37
CA LEU A 31 21.62 -2.84 14.32
C LEU A 31 20.73 -2.30 13.22
N GLN A 32 20.73 -2.95 12.06
CA GLN A 32 19.87 -2.56 10.95
C GLN A 32 18.41 -2.75 11.31
N PHE A 33 18.09 -3.82 12.04
CA PHE A 33 16.74 -4.09 12.47
C PHE A 33 16.24 -2.97 13.38
N ILE A 34 17.10 -2.52 14.30
CA ILE A 34 16.77 -1.42 15.20
C ILE A 34 16.53 -0.12 14.41
N GLU A 35 17.39 0.16 13.44
CA GLU A 35 17.24 1.35 12.61
C GLU A 35 15.95 1.35 11.79
N LYS A 36 15.47 0.18 11.39
CA LYS A 36 14.25 0.05 10.59
C LYS A 36 13.01 -0.24 11.42
N ALA A 37 13.12 -0.20 12.74
CA ALA A 37 12.01 -0.57 13.63
C ALA A 37 10.73 0.22 13.36
N GLU A 38 10.83 1.54 13.13
CA GLU A 38 9.66 2.36 12.85
C GLU A 38 9.00 1.98 11.52
N GLU A 39 9.82 1.76 10.50
CA GLU A 39 9.31 1.35 9.20
C GLU A 39 8.62 -0.01 9.28
N ILE A 40 9.22 -0.95 10.01
CA ILE A 40 8.65 -2.28 10.20
C ILE A 40 7.31 -2.19 10.92
N ALA A 41 7.27 -1.42 12.00
CA ALA A 41 6.05 -1.23 12.76
C ALA A 41 4.95 -0.58 11.91
N ALA A 42 5.30 0.45 11.15
CA ALA A 42 4.36 1.14 10.28
C ALA A 42 3.81 0.18 9.22
N THR A 43 4.68 -0.64 8.63
CA THR A 43 4.26 -1.60 7.61
C THR A 43 3.25 -2.59 8.18
N LYS A 44 3.51 -3.09 9.36
CA LYS A 44 2.62 -4.05 10.02
C LYS A 44 1.26 -3.42 10.33
N LEU A 45 1.26 -2.20 10.86
CA LEU A 45 0.02 -1.52 11.22
C LEU A 45 -0.82 -1.23 9.98
N VAL A 46 -0.19 -0.73 8.91
CA VAL A 46 -0.91 -0.44 7.67
C VAL A 46 -1.48 -1.73 7.07
N PHE A 47 -0.69 -2.79 7.09
CA PHE A 47 -1.15 -4.08 6.59
C PHE A 47 -2.41 -4.55 7.33
N GLU A 48 -2.39 -4.51 8.65
CA GLU A 48 -3.52 -4.94 9.47
C GLU A 48 -4.75 -4.07 9.23
N GLU A 49 -4.57 -2.75 9.15
CA GLU A 49 -5.67 -1.82 8.92
C GLU A 49 -6.34 -2.05 7.56
N LEU A 50 -5.54 -2.18 6.52
CA LEU A 50 -6.09 -2.40 5.19
C LEU A 50 -6.77 -3.77 5.07
N LYS A 51 -6.27 -4.78 5.77
CA LYS A 51 -6.90 -6.10 5.78
C LYS A 51 -8.22 -6.11 6.52
N ASN A 52 -8.39 -5.25 7.50
CA ASN A 52 -9.66 -5.14 8.22
C ASN A 52 -10.76 -4.55 7.35
N GLY A 53 -10.40 -3.83 6.30
CA GLY A 53 -11.37 -3.32 5.34
C GLY A 53 -12.17 -2.11 5.84
N GLY A 54 -13.29 -1.86 5.17
CA GLY A 54 -14.15 -0.75 5.55
C GLY A 54 -13.81 0.57 4.92
N TYR A 55 -12.83 0.59 4.02
CA TYR A 55 -12.42 1.81 3.34
C TYR A 55 -13.14 1.95 2.00
N ASN A 56 -13.06 3.15 1.43
CA ASN A 56 -13.73 3.47 0.18
C ASN A 56 -13.24 2.54 -0.95
N THR A 57 -14.18 1.89 -1.62
CA THR A 57 -13.87 0.92 -2.67
C THR A 57 -13.08 1.53 -3.82
N GLU A 58 -13.38 2.77 -4.20
CA GLU A 58 -12.66 3.42 -5.28
C GLU A 58 -11.19 3.64 -4.92
N HIS A 59 -10.93 3.98 -3.66
CA HIS A 59 -9.56 4.13 -3.18
C HIS A 59 -8.83 2.80 -3.20
N LEU A 60 -9.48 1.74 -2.75
CA LEU A 60 -8.88 0.41 -2.75
C LEU A 60 -8.60 -0.09 -4.17
N GLU A 61 -9.53 0.18 -5.09
CA GLU A 61 -9.33 -0.20 -6.48
C GLU A 61 -8.13 0.52 -7.08
N TYR A 62 -7.97 1.80 -6.76
CA TYR A 62 -6.82 2.55 -7.23
C TYR A 62 -5.50 1.94 -6.76
N LEU A 63 -5.47 1.43 -5.53
CA LEU A 63 -4.26 0.80 -4.99
C LEU A 63 -3.82 -0.43 -5.77
N LEU A 64 -4.75 -1.11 -6.44
CA LEU A 64 -4.40 -2.27 -7.24
C LEU A 64 -3.49 -1.94 -8.41
N ARG A 65 -3.38 -0.66 -8.78
CA ARG A 65 -2.51 -0.23 -9.88
C ARG A 65 -1.03 -0.37 -9.53
N PHE A 66 -0.69 -0.44 -8.26
CA PHE A 66 0.70 -0.53 -7.83
C PHE A 66 1.11 -1.97 -7.59
N LYS A 67 2.38 -2.27 -7.86
CA LYS A 67 2.92 -3.59 -7.55
C LYS A 67 3.00 -3.81 -6.06
N ASN A 68 3.31 -2.75 -5.32
CA ASN A 68 3.44 -2.82 -3.87
C ASN A 68 2.60 -1.73 -3.20
N PRO A 69 1.27 -1.90 -3.20
CA PRO A 69 0.41 -0.92 -2.56
C PRO A 69 0.67 -0.76 -1.06
N LEU A 70 1.15 -1.82 -0.41
CA LEU A 70 1.48 -1.74 1.00
C LEU A 70 2.56 -0.69 1.26
N GLU A 71 3.59 -0.65 0.42
CA GLU A 71 4.65 0.35 0.52
C GLU A 71 4.11 1.76 0.28
N VAL A 72 3.29 1.91 -0.75
CA VAL A 72 2.73 3.22 -1.10
C VAL A 72 1.93 3.80 0.06
N VAL A 73 1.04 3.00 0.63
CA VAL A 73 0.19 3.46 1.74
C VAL A 73 1.02 3.70 2.99
N ARG A 74 1.95 2.80 3.29
CA ARG A 74 2.82 2.95 4.45
C ARG A 74 3.58 4.28 4.41
N ASP A 75 4.20 4.57 3.27
CA ASP A 75 4.99 5.78 3.14
C ASP A 75 4.13 7.03 3.28
N LYS A 76 2.95 7.03 2.67
CA LYS A 76 2.06 8.17 2.75
C LYS A 76 1.54 8.38 4.18
N TRP A 77 1.08 7.30 4.79
CA TRP A 77 0.55 7.36 6.16
C TRP A 77 1.63 7.80 7.15
N HIS A 78 2.82 7.23 7.04
CA HIS A 78 3.92 7.55 7.94
C HIS A 78 4.34 9.01 7.81
N ALA A 79 4.34 9.55 6.60
CA ALA A 79 4.69 10.94 6.36
C ALA A 79 3.69 11.90 6.96
N GLU A 80 2.41 11.52 7.00
CA GLU A 80 1.35 12.41 7.48
C GLU A 80 1.09 12.32 8.97
N THR A 81 1.16 11.10 9.53
CA THR A 81 0.72 10.89 10.91
C THR A 81 1.84 10.55 11.88
N GLY A 82 2.98 10.11 11.38
CA GLY A 82 4.06 9.60 12.22
C GLY A 82 3.74 8.22 12.75
N PRO A 83 4.66 7.62 13.53
CA PRO A 83 4.55 6.22 13.94
C PRO A 83 3.66 5.95 15.14
N ASP A 84 3.25 6.97 15.88
CA ASP A 84 2.63 6.77 17.18
C ASP A 84 1.14 6.51 17.20
N VAL A 85 0.44 6.86 16.13
CA VAL A 85 -1.03 6.83 16.16
C VAL A 85 -1.58 6.24 14.87
N VAL A 86 -2.43 5.22 15.00
CA VAL A 86 -3.19 4.69 13.88
C VAL A 86 -4.65 4.94 14.16
N HIS A 87 -5.27 5.79 13.35
CA HIS A 87 -6.70 6.07 13.42
C HIS A 87 -7.30 5.81 12.05
N ASP A 88 -8.54 5.35 12.03
CA ASP A 88 -9.25 5.11 10.79
C ASP A 88 -9.29 6.37 9.91
N GLU A 89 -9.46 7.51 10.53
CA GLU A 89 -9.51 8.78 9.82
C GLU A 89 -8.19 9.10 9.13
N ASP A 90 -7.08 8.82 9.79
CA ASP A 90 -5.76 9.06 9.22
C ASP A 90 -5.52 8.15 8.03
N MET A 91 -5.91 6.88 8.17
CA MET A 91 -5.76 5.93 7.08
C MET A 91 -6.65 6.29 5.91
N SER A 92 -7.91 6.66 6.17
CA SER A 92 -8.84 7.08 5.13
C SER A 92 -8.32 8.31 4.39
N HIS A 93 -7.74 9.26 5.12
CA HIS A 93 -7.17 10.45 4.52
C HIS A 93 -5.97 10.12 3.63
N ALA A 94 -5.11 9.21 4.10
CA ALA A 94 -3.96 8.78 3.30
C ALA A 94 -4.42 8.13 2.00
N LEU A 95 -5.42 7.25 2.08
CA LEU A 95 -5.96 6.59 0.89
C LEU A 95 -6.58 7.60 -0.07
N TRP A 96 -7.34 8.55 0.47
CA TRP A 96 -7.95 9.59 -0.35
C TRP A 96 -6.88 10.41 -1.06
N SER A 97 -5.84 10.80 -0.34
CA SER A 97 -4.77 11.62 -0.91
C SER A 97 -4.04 10.87 -2.04
N ILE A 98 -3.76 9.58 -1.84
CA ILE A 98 -3.12 8.76 -2.86
C ILE A 98 -3.99 8.69 -4.12
N ALA A 99 -5.27 8.41 -3.95
CA ALA A 99 -6.18 8.22 -5.09
C ALA A 99 -6.52 9.53 -5.80
N ASP A 100 -6.63 10.62 -5.06
CA ASP A 100 -7.01 11.91 -5.61
C ASP A 100 -5.84 12.63 -6.30
N VAL A 101 -4.71 12.71 -5.62
CA VAL A 101 -3.53 13.41 -6.15
C VAL A 101 -2.84 12.60 -7.25
N GLN A 102 -2.75 11.29 -7.06
CA GLN A 102 -2.18 10.35 -8.03
C GLN A 102 -0.71 10.59 -8.40
N ASP A 103 0.02 11.33 -7.59
CA ASP A 103 1.43 11.59 -7.84
C ASP A 103 2.32 10.40 -7.49
N ALA A 104 1.81 9.46 -6.72
CA ALA A 104 2.58 8.26 -6.36
C ALA A 104 2.95 7.43 -7.60
N GLU A 105 2.18 7.54 -8.68
CA GLU A 105 2.48 6.82 -9.90
C GLU A 105 3.84 7.19 -10.50
N GLN A 106 4.40 8.31 -10.08
CA GLN A 106 5.71 8.77 -10.56
C GLN A 106 6.86 8.15 -9.77
N PHE A 107 6.57 7.64 -8.58
CA PHE A 107 7.62 7.18 -7.66
C PHE A 107 7.58 5.68 -7.36
N TYR A 108 6.47 5.02 -7.69
CA TYR A 108 6.29 3.60 -7.37
C TYR A 108 5.99 2.80 -8.63
N GLU A 109 6.43 1.56 -8.64
CA GLU A 109 6.22 0.68 -9.78
C GLU A 109 4.76 0.29 -9.91
N LEU A 110 4.24 0.35 -11.14
CA LEU A 110 2.86 0.01 -11.43
C LEU A 110 2.74 -1.44 -11.89
N ASP A 111 1.61 -2.05 -11.60
CA ASP A 111 1.30 -3.41 -12.00
C ASP A 111 0.57 -3.37 -13.34
N GLU A 112 1.23 -3.81 -14.40
CA GLU A 112 0.68 -3.75 -15.74
C GLU A 112 -0.67 -4.47 -15.88
N ALA A 113 -0.91 -5.49 -15.07
CA ALA A 113 -2.17 -6.23 -15.11
C ALA A 113 -3.37 -5.37 -14.75
N TYR A 114 -3.14 -4.26 -14.05
CA TYR A 114 -4.21 -3.37 -13.60
C TYR A 114 -4.24 -2.02 -14.30
N LEU A 115 -3.40 -1.84 -15.32
CA LEU A 115 -3.43 -0.62 -16.11
C LEU A 115 -4.54 -0.74 -17.18
N SER A 116 -5.12 0.39 -17.55
CA SER A 116 -6.18 0.37 -18.54
C SER A 116 -5.62 -0.02 -19.93
N PRO A 117 -6.43 -0.71 -20.75
CA PRO A 117 -6.00 -1.06 -22.10
C PRO A 117 -5.61 0.17 -22.93
N GLU A 118 -6.27 1.28 -22.71
CA GLU A 118 -5.98 2.52 -23.40
C GLU A 118 -4.56 3.01 -23.14
N GLN A 119 -4.11 2.88 -21.91
CA GLN A 119 -2.75 3.28 -21.58
C GLN A 119 -1.75 2.36 -22.25
N GLY A 120 -2.05 1.07 -22.31
CA GLY A 120 -1.21 0.12 -23.00
C GLY A 120 -1.07 0.43 -24.48
N VAL A 121 -2.17 0.78 -25.12
CA VAL A 121 -2.17 1.14 -26.53
C VAL A 121 -1.35 2.39 -26.80
N ARG A 122 -1.46 3.39 -25.95
CA ARG A 122 -0.70 4.63 -26.12
C ARG A 122 0.79 4.47 -26.01
N MET A 123 1.22 3.43 -25.35
CA MET A 123 2.64 3.18 -25.15
C MET A 123 3.28 2.50 -26.36
N CYS A 124 2.50 2.11 -27.30
CA CYS A 124 2.98 1.45 -28.52
C CYS A 124 3.50 2.45 -29.54
#